data_b36860d9a8695fccc9b18af4073043db
#
_entry.id   b36860d9a8695fccc9b18af4073043db
#
_cell.length_a   1.000
_cell.length_b   1.000
_cell.length_c   1.000
_cell.angle_alpha   90.00
_cell.angle_beta   90.00
_cell.angle_gamma   90.00
#
_symmetry.space_group_name_H-M   'P 1'
#
loop_
_entity.id
_entity.type
_entity.pdbx_description
1 polymer ?
#
loop_
_entity_poly.entity_id
_entity_poly.type
_entity_poly.pdbx_seq_one_letter_code
_entity_poly.pdbx_strand_id
1 'polypeptide(L)'
;LKGQRARYIHPVRLYLFISALFFLSLNYVFTPLEKSLESTSQFDQKGQNTSAEKEVPIDIKWGEDQNKVDSYQAFLALQDSLPDVKKASALEHMVVKQFFKVNTTYPDGADMAEVLLDQAVKMIPQLLFVLLPLLALVNRIVFFRRKKFWYMDHAVFVLHLATSLFITLWVIRWIDFGELVHGWVGWSWLANGLTLLWLGYYLISFTRFYELSWKRSMALWIWAGLWHGILLAIGLGTVLVLSFLWI
;
A
#
# COMPACT_ATOMS: atom_id res chain seq x y z
N LEU A 1 6.57 -16.19 40.45
CA LEU A 1 5.93 -15.38 39.43
C LEU A 1 4.58 -14.90 39.93
N LYS A 2 4.54 -13.81 40.69
CA LYS A 2 3.32 -13.20 41.20
C LYS A 2 2.55 -12.55 40.05
N GLY A 3 1.28 -12.95 39.88
CA GLY A 3 0.23 -12.58 38.98
C GLY A 3 0.05 -11.14 38.50
N GLN A 4 1.04 -10.56 37.81
CA GLN A 4 0.92 -9.25 37.17
C GLN A 4 0.51 -9.33 35.70
N ARG A 5 0.03 -10.48 35.21
CA ARG A 5 -0.35 -10.69 33.81
C ARG A 5 -1.60 -9.95 33.35
N ALA A 6 -2.39 -9.38 34.25
CA ALA A 6 -3.67 -8.73 33.92
C ALA A 6 -3.60 -7.20 33.71
N ARG A 7 -2.42 -6.57 33.82
CA ARG A 7 -2.31 -5.10 33.80
C ARG A 7 -2.06 -4.50 32.42
N TYR A 8 -1.74 -5.29 31.39
CA TYR A 8 -1.40 -4.79 30.06
C TYR A 8 -2.25 -5.47 28.99
N ILE A 9 -2.75 -4.66 28.06
CA ILE A 9 -3.47 -5.16 26.87
C ILE A 9 -2.48 -5.97 26.03
N HIS A 10 -2.90 -7.16 25.60
CA HIS A 10 -2.05 -8.02 24.77
C HIS A 10 -1.72 -7.30 23.43
N PRO A 11 -0.44 -7.20 23.00
CA PRO A 11 -0.03 -6.43 21.82
C PRO A 11 -0.81 -6.77 20.56
N VAL A 12 -1.09 -8.05 20.32
CA VAL A 12 -1.87 -8.51 19.17
C VAL A 12 -3.32 -7.98 19.23
N ARG A 13 -3.95 -8.02 20.38
CA ARG A 13 -5.34 -7.51 20.55
C ARG A 13 -5.40 -6.01 20.32
N LEU A 14 -4.43 -5.26 20.85
CA LEU A 14 -4.33 -3.82 20.66
C LEU A 14 -4.15 -3.49 19.17
N TYR A 15 -3.22 -4.17 18.50
CA TYR A 15 -2.99 -4.01 17.08
C TYR A 15 -4.26 -4.29 16.25
N LEU A 16 -4.90 -5.43 16.46
CA LEU A 16 -6.11 -5.81 15.73
C LEU A 16 -7.25 -4.80 15.93
N PHE A 17 -7.43 -4.31 17.16
CA PHE A 17 -8.45 -3.32 17.45
C PHE A 17 -8.16 -1.98 16.74
N ILE A 18 -6.95 -1.44 16.89
CA ILE A 18 -6.58 -0.16 16.29
C ILE A 18 -6.55 -0.22 14.77
N SER A 19 -6.00 -1.30 14.17
CA SER A 19 -5.99 -1.46 12.72
C SER A 19 -7.41 -1.60 12.15
N ALA A 20 -8.28 -2.37 12.80
CA ALA A 20 -9.67 -2.50 12.39
C ALA A 20 -10.41 -1.14 12.45
N LEU A 21 -10.22 -0.39 13.54
CA LEU A 21 -10.82 0.94 13.69
C LEU A 21 -10.30 1.92 12.64
N PHE A 22 -9.00 1.88 12.33
CA PHE A 22 -8.40 2.70 11.29
C PHE A 22 -9.00 2.40 9.90
N PHE A 23 -8.99 1.13 9.46
CA PHE A 23 -9.51 0.76 8.14
C PHE A 23 -11.02 0.95 8.02
N LEU A 24 -11.76 0.71 9.10
CA LEU A 24 -13.19 0.95 9.14
C LEU A 24 -13.50 2.45 8.99
N SER A 25 -12.75 3.31 9.69
CA SER A 25 -12.91 4.75 9.56
C SER A 25 -12.53 5.26 8.15
N LEU A 26 -11.48 4.73 7.52
CA LEU A 26 -11.12 5.09 6.16
C LEU A 26 -12.28 4.79 5.19
N ASN A 27 -12.80 3.56 5.21
CA ASN A 27 -13.79 3.11 4.22
C ASN A 27 -15.19 3.69 4.46
N TYR A 28 -15.62 3.87 5.71
CA TYR A 28 -17.00 4.24 6.03
C TYR A 28 -17.18 5.70 6.42
N VAL A 29 -16.11 6.40 6.78
CA VAL A 29 -16.19 7.81 7.21
C VAL A 29 -15.49 8.72 6.21
N PHE A 30 -14.20 8.54 5.99
CA PHE A 30 -13.42 9.48 5.19
C PHE A 30 -13.73 9.40 3.70
N THR A 31 -13.69 8.22 3.08
CA THR A 31 -13.91 8.07 1.64
C THR A 31 -15.28 8.59 1.17
N PRO A 32 -16.41 8.28 1.83
CA PRO A 32 -17.70 8.83 1.45
C PRO A 32 -17.79 10.36 1.64
N LEU A 33 -17.18 10.89 2.71
CA LEU A 33 -17.19 12.34 2.97
C LEU A 33 -16.38 13.11 1.92
N GLU A 34 -15.20 12.62 1.54
CA GLU A 34 -14.38 13.20 0.49
C GLU A 34 -15.10 13.21 -0.86
N LYS A 35 -15.66 12.09 -1.28
CA LYS A 35 -16.46 12.01 -2.53
C LYS A 35 -17.65 12.96 -2.53
N SER A 36 -18.29 13.15 -1.39
CA SER A 36 -19.40 14.10 -1.26
C SER A 36 -18.95 15.56 -1.40
N LEU A 37 -17.78 15.90 -0.83
CA LEU A 37 -17.22 17.25 -0.94
C LEU A 37 -16.70 17.54 -2.35
N GLU A 38 -16.05 16.59 -3.00
CA GLU A 38 -15.57 16.70 -4.39
C GLU A 38 -16.74 16.84 -5.37
N SER A 39 -17.81 16.06 -5.21
CA SER A 39 -19.01 16.18 -6.06
C SER A 39 -19.66 17.55 -5.95
N THR A 40 -19.65 18.16 -4.76
CA THR A 40 -20.20 19.51 -4.55
C THR A 40 -19.34 20.56 -5.26
N SER A 41 -18.02 20.43 -5.24
CA SER A 41 -17.10 21.35 -5.91
C SER A 41 -17.13 21.22 -7.45
N GLN A 42 -17.44 20.03 -7.98
CA GLN A 42 -17.55 19.80 -9.43
C GLN A 42 -18.85 20.36 -10.02
N PHE A 43 -19.94 20.51 -9.25
CA PHE A 43 -21.16 21.14 -9.72
C PHE A 43 -20.95 22.61 -10.11
N ASP A 44 -20.01 23.31 -9.47
CA ASP A 44 -19.65 24.69 -9.79
C ASP A 44 -18.76 24.83 -11.05
N GLN A 45 -18.08 23.75 -11.51
CA GLN A 45 -17.16 23.79 -12.65
C GLN A 45 -17.70 23.16 -13.96
N LYS A 46 -18.84 22.47 -13.93
CA LYS A 46 -19.37 21.70 -15.09
C LYS A 46 -20.05 22.55 -16.17
N GLY A 47 -19.75 23.86 -16.24
CA GLY A 47 -20.16 24.77 -17.35
C GLY A 47 -19.26 24.71 -18.60
N GLN A 48 -18.10 24.07 -18.57
CA GLN A 48 -17.18 24.04 -19.73
C GLN A 48 -16.34 22.78 -19.68
N ASN A 49 -16.74 21.74 -20.37
CA ASN A 49 -15.84 20.86 -21.13
C ASN A 49 -16.60 19.62 -21.60
N THR A 50 -17.13 19.70 -22.80
CA THR A 50 -17.44 18.54 -23.63
C THR A 50 -16.10 18.03 -24.20
N SER A 51 -15.46 17.09 -23.51
CA SER A 51 -14.29 16.41 -24.05
C SER A 51 -14.74 15.29 -24.97
N ALA A 52 -14.40 15.42 -26.25
CA ALA A 52 -14.56 14.35 -27.21
C ALA A 52 -13.81 13.09 -26.73
N GLU A 53 -14.50 11.96 -26.70
CA GLU A 53 -13.91 10.63 -26.51
C GLU A 53 -12.80 10.44 -27.56
N LYS A 54 -11.56 10.50 -27.11
CA LYS A 54 -10.41 9.99 -27.90
C LYS A 54 -10.26 8.52 -27.57
N GLU A 55 -10.80 7.67 -28.42
CA GLU A 55 -10.32 6.28 -28.51
C GLU A 55 -8.81 6.32 -28.79
N VAL A 56 -8.00 5.94 -27.81
CA VAL A 56 -6.57 5.74 -28.00
C VAL A 56 -6.39 4.30 -28.47
N PRO A 57 -6.05 4.07 -29.76
CA PRO A 57 -5.76 2.72 -30.23
C PRO A 57 -4.49 2.24 -29.55
N ILE A 58 -4.59 1.21 -28.70
CA ILE A 58 -3.45 0.64 -28.03
C ILE A 58 -2.93 -0.53 -28.84
N ASP A 59 -1.77 -0.32 -29.43
CA ASP A 59 -1.02 -1.34 -30.15
C ASP A 59 0.00 -1.99 -29.21
N ILE A 60 -0.18 -3.26 -28.85
CA ILE A 60 0.84 -4.04 -28.16
C ILE A 60 1.77 -4.67 -29.20
N LYS A 61 3.07 -4.49 -29.01
CA LYS A 61 4.09 -5.19 -29.78
C LYS A 61 4.42 -6.51 -29.12
N TRP A 62 4.19 -7.63 -29.79
CA TRP A 62 4.44 -8.96 -29.25
C TRP A 62 5.50 -9.73 -30.03
N GLY A 63 6.39 -10.40 -29.30
CA GLY A 63 7.43 -11.26 -29.85
C GLY A 63 8.64 -10.51 -30.41
N GLU A 64 9.66 -11.27 -30.86
CA GLU A 64 10.89 -10.71 -31.45
C GLU A 64 10.62 -9.92 -32.73
N ASP A 65 9.58 -10.28 -33.49
CA ASP A 65 9.19 -9.61 -34.74
C ASP A 65 8.31 -8.36 -34.50
N GLN A 66 8.08 -7.96 -33.27
CA GLN A 66 7.26 -6.78 -32.86
C GLN A 66 5.89 -6.72 -33.59
N ASN A 67 5.22 -7.88 -33.75
CA ASN A 67 3.90 -7.94 -34.36
C ASN A 67 2.92 -7.05 -33.55
N LYS A 68 2.22 -6.18 -34.27
CA LYS A 68 1.20 -5.32 -33.68
C LYS A 68 -0.05 -6.13 -33.39
N VAL A 69 -0.54 -6.06 -32.16
CA VAL A 69 -1.74 -6.74 -31.71
C VAL A 69 -2.68 -5.68 -31.15
N ASP A 70 -3.82 -5.49 -31.77
CA ASP A 70 -4.84 -4.49 -31.43
C ASP A 70 -6.01 -5.06 -30.63
N SER A 71 -6.13 -6.40 -30.56
CA SER A 71 -7.19 -7.08 -29.85
C SER A 71 -6.74 -8.43 -29.29
N TYR A 72 -7.45 -8.93 -28.26
CA TYR A 72 -7.17 -10.26 -27.72
C TYR A 72 -7.40 -11.37 -28.76
N GLN A 73 -8.34 -11.17 -29.69
CA GLN A 73 -8.57 -12.12 -30.78
C GLN A 73 -7.40 -12.16 -31.78
N ALA A 74 -6.83 -11.00 -32.12
CA ALA A 74 -5.63 -10.92 -32.95
C ALA A 74 -4.43 -11.59 -32.27
N PHE A 75 -4.32 -11.44 -30.93
CA PHE A 75 -3.30 -12.15 -30.12
C PHE A 75 -3.46 -13.67 -30.23
N LEU A 76 -4.68 -14.21 -30.09
CA LEU A 76 -4.93 -15.65 -30.21
C LEU A 76 -4.59 -16.16 -31.61
N ALA A 77 -5.00 -15.46 -32.69
CA ALA A 77 -4.69 -15.82 -34.06
C ALA A 77 -3.17 -15.83 -34.30
N LEU A 78 -2.44 -14.88 -33.75
CA LEU A 78 -0.98 -14.87 -33.80
C LEU A 78 -0.38 -16.08 -33.08
N GLN A 79 -0.89 -16.44 -31.87
CA GLN A 79 -0.41 -17.60 -31.10
C GLN A 79 -0.61 -18.92 -31.88
N ASP A 80 -1.73 -19.07 -32.60
CA ASP A 80 -2.02 -20.26 -33.37
C ASP A 80 -1.06 -20.43 -34.59
N SER A 81 -0.51 -19.33 -35.08
CA SER A 81 0.47 -19.32 -36.17
C SER A 81 1.91 -19.57 -35.74
N LEU A 82 2.21 -19.50 -34.41
CA LEU A 82 3.56 -19.66 -33.89
C LEU A 82 3.90 -21.12 -33.58
N PRO A 83 5.19 -21.53 -33.72
CA PRO A 83 5.67 -22.81 -33.21
C PRO A 83 5.52 -22.91 -31.70
N ASP A 84 5.30 -24.12 -31.16
CA ASP A 84 5.03 -24.33 -29.72
C ASP A 84 6.09 -23.74 -28.77
N VAL A 85 7.34 -23.66 -29.20
CA VAL A 85 8.46 -23.07 -28.41
C VAL A 85 8.34 -21.55 -28.29
N LYS A 86 7.63 -20.89 -29.22
CA LYS A 86 7.44 -19.40 -29.24
C LYS A 86 6.05 -18.98 -28.75
N LYS A 87 5.20 -19.93 -28.38
CA LYS A 87 3.87 -19.62 -27.83
C LYS A 87 3.97 -19.01 -26.45
N ALA A 88 3.05 -18.11 -26.17
CA ALA A 88 2.94 -17.49 -24.85
C ALA A 88 2.63 -18.53 -23.77
N SER A 89 3.23 -18.36 -22.60
CA SER A 89 2.93 -19.16 -21.42
C SER A 89 1.51 -18.89 -20.90
N ALA A 90 0.99 -19.77 -20.05
CA ALA A 90 -0.33 -19.58 -19.43
C ALA A 90 -0.44 -18.25 -18.65
N LEU A 91 0.65 -17.82 -18.01
CA LEU A 91 0.71 -16.54 -17.31
C LEU A 91 0.63 -15.35 -18.28
N GLU A 92 1.38 -15.41 -19.38
CA GLU A 92 1.36 -14.36 -20.41
C GLU A 92 -0.03 -14.25 -21.05
N HIS A 93 -0.68 -15.38 -21.36
CA HIS A 93 -2.06 -15.38 -21.82
C HIS A 93 -3.02 -14.69 -20.85
N MET A 94 -2.88 -14.98 -19.55
CA MET A 94 -3.71 -14.36 -18.52
C MET A 94 -3.49 -12.84 -18.47
N VAL A 95 -2.23 -12.40 -18.49
CA VAL A 95 -1.88 -10.97 -18.43
C VAL A 95 -2.39 -10.23 -19.66
N VAL A 96 -2.17 -10.77 -20.88
CA VAL A 96 -2.62 -10.15 -22.12
C VAL A 96 -4.14 -10.08 -22.20
N LYS A 97 -4.84 -11.17 -21.83
CA LYS A 97 -6.30 -11.19 -21.75
C LYS A 97 -6.82 -10.12 -20.80
N GLN A 98 -6.23 -10.03 -19.61
CA GLN A 98 -6.63 -9.04 -18.62
C GLN A 98 -6.33 -7.62 -19.08
N PHE A 99 -5.20 -7.39 -19.72
CA PHE A 99 -4.84 -6.10 -20.29
C PHE A 99 -5.89 -5.61 -21.30
N PHE A 100 -6.27 -6.43 -22.28
CA PHE A 100 -7.30 -6.06 -23.24
C PHE A 100 -8.67 -5.86 -22.58
N LYS A 101 -9.04 -6.72 -21.62
CA LYS A 101 -10.29 -6.57 -20.86
C LYS A 101 -10.36 -5.22 -20.13
N VAL A 102 -9.30 -4.89 -19.38
CA VAL A 102 -9.25 -3.65 -18.61
C VAL A 102 -9.26 -2.43 -19.51
N ASN A 103 -8.49 -2.47 -20.59
CA ASN A 103 -8.40 -1.36 -21.54
C ASN A 103 -9.70 -1.12 -22.33
N THR A 104 -10.46 -2.17 -22.64
CA THR A 104 -11.79 -2.03 -23.27
C THR A 104 -12.84 -1.53 -22.28
N THR A 105 -12.68 -1.85 -21.00
CA THR A 105 -13.63 -1.44 -19.96
C THR A 105 -13.35 -0.02 -19.46
N TYR A 106 -12.08 0.36 -19.40
CA TYR A 106 -11.58 1.66 -18.91
C TYR A 106 -10.65 2.29 -19.96
N PRO A 107 -11.19 2.89 -21.02
CA PRO A 107 -10.38 3.50 -22.09
C PRO A 107 -9.60 4.72 -21.61
N ASP A 108 -10.08 5.40 -20.56
CA ASP A 108 -9.32 6.46 -19.90
C ASP A 108 -8.38 5.88 -18.85
N GLY A 109 -7.08 6.20 -18.96
CA GLY A 109 -6.07 5.79 -18.00
C GLY A 109 -6.28 6.34 -16.59
N ALA A 110 -6.98 7.47 -16.43
CA ALA A 110 -7.32 8.05 -15.15
C ALA A 110 -8.37 7.20 -14.42
N ASP A 111 -9.43 6.79 -15.11
CA ASP A 111 -10.48 5.93 -14.58
C ASP A 111 -9.91 4.55 -14.18
N MET A 112 -9.03 4.00 -15.03
CA MET A 112 -8.31 2.76 -14.73
C MET A 112 -7.47 2.88 -13.45
N ALA A 113 -6.73 3.98 -13.30
CA ALA A 113 -5.89 4.20 -12.12
C ALA A 113 -6.73 4.32 -10.83
N GLU A 114 -7.87 5.02 -10.89
CA GLU A 114 -8.79 5.14 -9.74
C GLU A 114 -9.31 3.77 -9.31
N VAL A 115 -9.78 2.95 -10.23
CA VAL A 115 -10.31 1.61 -9.95
C VAL A 115 -9.22 0.68 -9.39
N LEU A 116 -8.00 0.73 -9.96
CA LEU A 116 -6.85 -0.04 -9.46
C LEU A 116 -6.49 0.36 -8.03
N LEU A 117 -6.45 1.65 -7.75
CA LEU A 117 -6.13 2.17 -6.41
C LEU A 117 -7.22 1.81 -5.40
N ASP A 118 -8.50 1.94 -5.75
CA ASP A 118 -9.61 1.56 -4.88
C ASP A 118 -9.56 0.06 -4.53
N GLN A 119 -9.28 -0.78 -5.52
CA GLN A 119 -9.13 -2.21 -5.28
C GLN A 119 -7.87 -2.53 -4.45
N ALA A 120 -6.75 -1.85 -4.71
CA ALA A 120 -5.52 -2.01 -3.95
C ALA A 120 -5.72 -1.62 -2.47
N VAL A 121 -6.40 -0.51 -2.20
CA VAL A 121 -6.69 -0.05 -0.82
C VAL A 121 -7.47 -1.10 -0.04
N LYS A 122 -8.42 -1.80 -0.67
CA LYS A 122 -9.19 -2.88 -0.05
C LYS A 122 -8.32 -4.09 0.32
N MET A 123 -7.20 -4.31 -0.36
CA MET A 123 -6.27 -5.41 -0.09
C MET A 123 -5.19 -5.06 0.96
N ILE A 124 -4.99 -3.78 1.29
CA ILE A 124 -3.97 -3.34 2.26
C ILE A 124 -4.09 -4.05 3.62
N PRO A 125 -5.28 -4.24 4.22
CA PRO A 125 -5.38 -4.93 5.51
C PRO A 125 -4.81 -6.36 5.48
N GLN A 126 -5.10 -7.11 4.41
CA GLN A 126 -4.57 -8.47 4.25
C GLN A 126 -3.06 -8.48 4.04
N LEU A 127 -2.56 -7.53 3.21
CA LEU A 127 -1.12 -7.35 3.01
C LEU A 127 -0.40 -7.10 4.32
N LEU A 128 -0.89 -6.19 5.15
CA LEU A 128 -0.26 -5.85 6.43
C LEU A 128 -0.23 -7.04 7.39
N PHE A 129 -1.26 -7.87 7.39
CA PHE A 129 -1.29 -9.07 8.21
C PHE A 129 -0.16 -10.05 7.84
N VAL A 130 0.16 -10.17 6.55
CA VAL A 130 1.28 -10.99 6.06
C VAL A 130 2.61 -10.28 6.28
N LEU A 131 2.65 -8.97 6.13
CA LEU A 131 3.88 -8.18 6.24
C LEU A 131 4.44 -8.12 7.66
N LEU A 132 3.59 -8.05 8.69
CA LEU A 132 4.04 -7.94 10.08
C LEU A 132 5.01 -9.06 10.50
N PRO A 133 4.72 -10.36 10.29
CA PRO A 133 5.68 -11.40 10.59
C PRO A 133 6.96 -11.30 9.77
N LEU A 134 6.89 -10.85 8.51
CA LEU A 134 8.07 -10.64 7.66
C LEU A 134 8.93 -9.47 8.16
N LEU A 135 8.33 -8.36 8.59
CA LEU A 135 9.04 -7.24 9.20
C LEU A 135 9.74 -7.65 10.50
N ALA A 136 9.07 -8.48 11.32
CA ALA A 136 9.69 -9.07 12.50
C ALA A 136 10.89 -9.97 12.16
N LEU A 137 10.78 -10.73 11.07
CA LEU A 137 11.86 -11.57 10.56
C LEU A 137 13.05 -10.73 10.09
N VAL A 138 12.82 -9.62 9.41
CA VAL A 138 13.89 -8.66 9.05
C VAL A 138 14.64 -8.19 10.30
N ASN A 139 13.91 -7.75 11.34
CA ASN A 139 14.53 -7.36 12.58
C ASN A 139 15.33 -8.52 13.20
N ARG A 140 14.81 -9.74 13.16
CA ARG A 140 15.52 -10.94 13.65
C ARG A 140 16.83 -11.17 12.88
N ILE A 141 16.84 -10.93 11.57
CA ILE A 141 18.03 -11.05 10.72
C ILE A 141 19.03 -9.92 11.05
N VAL A 142 18.57 -8.68 11.14
CA VAL A 142 19.43 -7.53 11.49
C VAL A 142 20.11 -7.74 12.86
N PHE A 143 19.40 -8.34 13.80
CA PHE A 143 19.90 -8.61 15.16
C PHE A 143 20.31 -10.05 15.41
N PHE A 144 20.64 -10.86 14.37
CA PHE A 144 20.95 -12.29 14.52
C PHE A 144 22.09 -12.58 15.50
N ARG A 145 23.04 -11.66 15.68
CA ARG A 145 24.14 -11.78 16.64
C ARG A 145 23.73 -11.54 18.10
N ARG A 146 22.54 -10.94 18.32
CA ARG A 146 22.04 -10.66 19.66
C ARG A 146 21.12 -11.78 20.13
N LYS A 147 21.71 -12.84 20.70
CA LYS A 147 21.00 -14.03 21.20
C LYS A 147 19.97 -13.76 22.29
N LYS A 148 19.99 -12.56 22.93
CA LYS A 148 19.04 -12.12 23.96
C LYS A 148 17.61 -12.01 23.42
N PHE A 149 17.44 -11.60 22.16
CA PHE A 149 16.14 -11.33 21.54
C PHE A 149 15.67 -12.51 20.69
N TRP A 150 14.50 -13.04 21.03
CA TRP A 150 13.85 -14.09 20.26
C TRP A 150 12.97 -13.48 19.16
N TYR A 151 12.54 -14.27 18.19
CA TYR A 151 11.64 -13.81 17.13
C TYR A 151 10.39 -13.11 17.68
N MET A 152 9.81 -13.64 18.77
CA MET A 152 8.62 -13.07 19.39
C MET A 152 8.84 -11.65 19.95
N ASP A 153 10.05 -11.35 20.44
CA ASP A 153 10.38 -10.00 20.91
C ASP A 153 10.36 -9.02 19.75
N HIS A 154 10.92 -9.39 18.61
CA HIS A 154 10.86 -8.60 17.38
C HIS A 154 9.43 -8.45 16.87
N ALA A 155 8.60 -9.50 16.93
CA ALA A 155 7.20 -9.45 16.53
C ALA A 155 6.38 -8.50 17.42
N VAL A 156 6.57 -8.57 18.73
CA VAL A 156 5.93 -7.65 19.69
C VAL A 156 6.34 -6.20 19.41
N PHE A 157 7.63 -5.96 19.16
CA PHE A 157 8.13 -4.62 18.79
C PHE A 157 7.47 -4.09 17.53
N VAL A 158 7.41 -4.88 16.46
CA VAL A 158 6.78 -4.50 15.18
C VAL A 158 5.27 -4.24 15.35
N LEU A 159 4.58 -5.06 16.15
CA LEU A 159 3.15 -4.83 16.45
C LEU A 159 2.91 -3.50 17.16
N HIS A 160 3.74 -3.15 18.16
CA HIS A 160 3.63 -1.85 18.84
C HIS A 160 3.94 -0.70 17.88
N LEU A 161 4.95 -0.85 17.04
CA LEU A 161 5.31 0.15 16.05
C LEU A 161 4.18 0.35 15.03
N ALA A 162 3.61 -0.73 14.51
CA ALA A 162 2.48 -0.67 13.58
C ALA A 162 1.25 -0.04 14.23
N THR A 163 0.95 -0.39 15.50
CA THR A 163 -0.14 0.22 16.25
C THR A 163 0.04 1.73 16.38
N SER A 164 1.25 2.18 16.76
CA SER A 164 1.56 3.61 16.86
C SER A 164 1.46 4.33 15.52
N LEU A 165 1.87 3.66 14.42
CA LEU A 165 1.73 4.18 13.07
C LEU A 165 0.26 4.39 12.71
N PHE A 166 -0.61 3.40 12.94
CA PHE A 166 -2.04 3.54 12.64
C PHE A 166 -2.71 4.66 13.43
N ILE A 167 -2.37 4.81 14.71
CA ILE A 167 -2.87 5.94 15.51
C ILE A 167 -2.41 7.27 14.91
N THR A 168 -1.14 7.37 14.53
CA THR A 168 -0.57 8.58 13.91
C THR A 168 -1.25 8.88 12.57
N LEU A 169 -1.38 7.88 11.69
CA LEU A 169 -2.06 8.03 10.40
C LEU A 169 -3.53 8.41 10.57
N TRP A 170 -4.20 7.86 11.58
CA TRP A 170 -5.59 8.21 11.89
C TRP A 170 -5.72 9.67 12.29
N VAL A 171 -4.81 10.17 13.13
CA VAL A 171 -4.78 11.60 13.52
C VAL A 171 -4.46 12.47 12.30
N ILE A 172 -3.49 12.07 11.47
CA ILE A 172 -3.16 12.79 10.22
C ILE A 172 -4.39 12.88 9.33
N ARG A 173 -5.14 11.79 9.18
CA ARG A 173 -6.37 11.79 8.37
C ARG A 173 -7.43 12.79 8.84
N TRP A 174 -7.57 12.97 10.16
CA TRP A 174 -8.44 14.02 10.72
C TRP A 174 -7.90 15.42 10.44
N ILE A 175 -6.59 15.59 10.45
CA ILE A 175 -5.94 16.86 10.09
C ILE A 175 -6.20 17.18 8.62
N ASP A 176 -5.97 16.24 7.69
CA ASP A 176 -6.21 16.40 6.26
C ASP A 176 -7.69 16.72 5.97
N PHE A 177 -8.61 16.04 6.66
CA PHE A 177 -10.03 16.35 6.56
C PHE A 177 -10.35 17.78 7.04
N GLY A 178 -9.70 18.23 8.11
CA GLY A 178 -9.81 19.61 8.60
C GLY A 178 -9.29 20.63 7.58
N GLU A 179 -8.21 20.33 6.85
CA GLU A 179 -7.71 21.16 5.75
C GLU A 179 -8.71 21.25 4.60
N LEU A 180 -9.28 20.12 4.21
CA LEU A 180 -10.29 20.05 3.14
C LEU A 180 -11.54 20.89 3.48
N VAL A 181 -11.98 20.88 4.75
CA VAL A 181 -13.19 21.62 5.17
C VAL A 181 -12.92 23.11 5.38
N HIS A 182 -11.74 23.48 5.90
CA HIS A 182 -11.45 24.86 6.33
C HIS A 182 -10.46 25.59 5.42
N GLY A 183 -9.78 24.89 4.49
CA GLY A 183 -8.84 25.50 3.53
C GLY A 183 -7.58 26.12 4.15
N TRP A 184 -7.26 25.83 5.42
CA TRP A 184 -6.10 26.41 6.08
C TRP A 184 -4.83 25.58 5.88
N VAL A 185 -3.85 26.11 5.15
CA VAL A 185 -2.58 25.45 4.84
C VAL A 185 -1.76 25.04 6.07
N GLY A 186 -2.03 25.62 7.24
CA GLY A 186 -1.38 25.24 8.50
C GLY A 186 -1.59 23.77 8.92
N TRP A 187 -2.67 23.13 8.44
CA TRP A 187 -2.95 21.72 8.72
C TRP A 187 -1.88 20.77 8.14
N SER A 188 -1.41 21.05 6.93
CA SER A 188 -0.35 20.24 6.30
C SER A 188 0.98 20.33 7.05
N TRP A 189 1.32 21.47 7.64
CA TRP A 189 2.48 21.60 8.54
C TRP A 189 2.33 20.76 9.81
N LEU A 190 1.11 20.68 10.38
CA LEU A 190 0.84 19.83 11.54
C LEU A 190 0.97 18.35 11.19
N ALA A 191 0.45 17.90 10.05
CA ALA A 191 0.57 16.53 9.57
C ALA A 191 2.04 16.13 9.35
N ASN A 192 2.82 16.98 8.69
CA ASN A 192 4.27 16.78 8.50
C ASN A 192 5.02 16.73 9.84
N GLY A 193 4.70 17.65 10.76
CA GLY A 193 5.27 17.68 12.10
C GLY A 193 5.00 16.39 12.87
N LEU A 194 3.77 15.87 12.80
CA LEU A 194 3.38 14.61 13.43
C LEU A 194 4.10 13.40 12.84
N THR A 195 4.31 13.41 11.52
CA THR A 195 5.11 12.38 10.83
C THR A 195 6.56 12.38 11.32
N LEU A 196 7.18 13.55 11.45
CA LEU A 196 8.55 13.68 11.98
C LEU A 196 8.63 13.25 13.45
N LEU A 197 7.62 13.59 14.27
CA LEU A 197 7.53 13.14 15.67
C LEU A 197 7.41 11.61 15.75
N TRP A 198 6.64 10.99 14.86
CA TRP A 198 6.55 9.53 14.80
C TRP A 198 7.86 8.87 14.39
N LEU A 199 8.61 9.43 13.43
CA LEU A 199 9.94 8.95 13.08
C LEU A 199 10.92 9.05 14.25
N GLY A 200 10.87 10.15 15.00
CA GLY A 200 11.64 10.32 16.24
C GLY A 200 11.26 9.30 17.30
N TYR A 201 9.97 9.08 17.50
CA TYR A 201 9.45 8.03 18.39
C TYR A 201 9.96 6.63 17.98
N TYR A 202 9.93 6.31 16.69
CA TYR A 202 10.43 5.05 16.18
C TYR A 202 11.91 4.86 16.52
N LEU A 203 12.76 5.86 16.27
CA LEU A 203 14.19 5.81 16.56
C LEU A 203 14.46 5.65 18.08
N ILE A 204 13.75 6.39 18.92
CA ILE A 204 13.89 6.30 20.39
C ILE A 204 13.44 4.92 20.87
N SER A 205 12.29 4.42 20.41
CA SER A 205 11.77 3.10 20.74
C SER A 205 12.72 2.00 20.32
N PHE A 206 13.29 2.08 19.11
CA PHE A 206 14.28 1.18 18.59
C PHE A 206 15.56 1.16 19.45
N THR A 207 16.05 2.33 19.80
CA THR A 207 17.24 2.51 20.66
C THR A 207 17.03 1.87 22.03
N ARG A 208 15.89 2.14 22.66
CA ARG A 208 15.57 1.63 24.00
C ARG A 208 15.29 0.14 24.01
N PHE A 209 14.49 -0.35 23.05
CA PHE A 209 14.11 -1.75 22.98
C PHE A 209 15.32 -2.65 22.75
N TYR A 210 16.20 -2.26 21.82
CA TYR A 210 17.41 -3.05 21.50
C TYR A 210 18.62 -2.70 22.40
N GLU A 211 18.47 -1.83 23.40
CA GLU A 211 19.56 -1.44 24.31
C GLU A 211 20.82 -1.02 23.55
N LEU A 212 20.68 -0.10 22.60
CA LEU A 212 21.77 0.35 21.73
C LEU A 212 22.33 1.70 22.17
N SER A 213 23.63 1.92 21.89
CA SER A 213 24.17 3.27 21.89
C SER A 213 23.61 4.06 20.70
N TRP A 214 23.44 5.38 20.85
CA TRP A 214 22.81 6.25 19.86
C TRP A 214 23.38 6.09 18.42
N LYS A 215 24.72 6.07 18.29
CA LYS A 215 25.39 5.92 16.98
C LYS A 215 25.08 4.59 16.31
N ARG A 216 25.11 3.50 17.08
CA ARG A 216 24.77 2.16 16.56
C ARG A 216 23.29 2.03 16.24
N SER A 217 22.46 2.69 17.03
CA SER A 217 21.02 2.71 16.82
C SER A 217 20.67 3.37 15.49
N MET A 218 21.21 4.54 15.21
CA MET A 218 20.98 5.23 13.94
C MET A 218 21.38 4.38 12.74
N ALA A 219 22.57 3.77 12.77
CA ALA A 219 23.05 2.94 11.66
C ALA A 219 22.14 1.70 11.44
N LEU A 220 21.78 1.00 12.51
CA LEU A 220 20.92 -0.19 12.41
C LEU A 220 19.46 0.17 12.12
N TRP A 221 18.98 1.31 12.58
CA TRP A 221 17.64 1.82 12.28
C TRP A 221 17.49 2.17 10.79
N ILE A 222 18.49 2.84 10.20
CA ILE A 222 18.54 3.12 8.76
C ILE A 222 18.59 1.80 7.98
N TRP A 223 19.43 0.87 8.39
CA TRP A 223 19.58 -0.42 7.74
C TRP A 223 18.29 -1.28 7.82
N ALA A 224 17.69 -1.38 8.99
CA ALA A 224 16.39 -2.06 9.17
C ALA A 224 15.28 -1.35 8.39
N GLY A 225 15.25 -0.02 8.42
CA GLY A 225 14.30 0.81 7.68
C GLY A 225 14.37 0.61 6.17
N LEU A 226 15.59 0.48 5.61
CA LEU A 226 15.79 0.16 4.20
C LEU A 226 15.14 -1.18 3.83
N TRP A 227 15.38 -2.22 4.60
CA TRP A 227 14.78 -3.54 4.37
C TRP A 227 13.27 -3.55 4.57
N HIS A 228 12.77 -2.83 5.58
CA HIS A 228 11.33 -2.64 5.76
C HIS A 228 10.71 -1.91 4.56
N GLY A 229 11.37 -0.87 4.05
CA GLY A 229 10.94 -0.15 2.85
C GLY A 229 10.89 -1.04 1.60
N ILE A 230 11.92 -1.87 1.39
CA ILE A 230 11.95 -2.85 0.27
C ILE A 230 10.79 -3.85 0.39
N LEU A 231 10.56 -4.41 1.58
CA LEU A 231 9.45 -5.33 1.81
C LEU A 231 8.08 -4.67 1.57
N LEU A 232 7.90 -3.44 2.04
CA LEU A 232 6.68 -2.67 1.80
C LEU A 232 6.48 -2.41 0.30
N ALA A 233 7.54 -2.03 -0.42
CA ALA A 233 7.47 -1.79 -1.86
C ALA A 233 7.10 -3.07 -2.64
N ILE A 234 7.71 -4.21 -2.29
CA ILE A 234 7.35 -5.52 -2.87
C ILE A 234 5.89 -5.86 -2.56
N GLY A 235 5.46 -5.68 -1.31
CA GLY A 235 4.09 -5.95 -0.90
C GLY A 235 3.07 -5.09 -1.64
N LEU A 236 3.31 -3.78 -1.75
CA LEU A 236 2.45 -2.87 -2.52
C LEU A 236 2.44 -3.22 -4.01
N GLY A 237 3.60 -3.53 -4.59
CA GLY A 237 3.69 -3.99 -5.97
C GLY A 237 2.88 -5.28 -6.20
N THR A 238 2.94 -6.22 -5.26
CA THR A 238 2.12 -7.44 -5.31
C THR A 238 0.63 -7.13 -5.25
N VAL A 239 0.21 -6.20 -4.38
CA VAL A 239 -1.19 -5.78 -4.29
C VAL A 239 -1.66 -5.12 -5.59
N LEU A 240 -0.85 -4.26 -6.20
CA LEU A 240 -1.21 -3.64 -7.48
C LEU A 240 -1.35 -4.68 -8.62
N VAL A 241 -0.45 -5.65 -8.68
CA VAL A 241 -0.56 -6.75 -9.66
C VAL A 241 -1.81 -7.59 -9.40
N LEU A 242 -2.10 -7.94 -8.15
CA LEU A 242 -3.30 -8.67 -7.80
C LEU A 242 -4.57 -7.85 -8.10
N SER A 243 -4.57 -6.55 -7.80
CA SER A 243 -5.69 -5.66 -8.14
C SER A 243 -5.95 -5.64 -9.64
N PHE A 244 -4.89 -5.52 -10.45
CA PHE A 244 -5.00 -5.59 -11.91
C PHE A 244 -5.58 -6.94 -12.40
N LEU A 245 -5.21 -8.06 -11.78
CA LEU A 245 -5.69 -9.38 -12.17
C LEU A 245 -7.16 -9.65 -11.75
N TRP A 246 -7.65 -8.90 -10.76
CA TRP A 246 -9.01 -9.09 -10.21
C TRP A 246 -10.07 -8.13 -10.79
N ILE A 247 -9.68 -7.10 -11.51
CA ILE A 247 -10.58 -6.22 -12.26
C ILE A 247 -11.02 -6.90 -13.55
#